data_0a9da04d9db2a466dc671eb2b287d72d
#
_entry.id   0a9da04d9db2a466dc671eb2b287d72d
#
_cell.length_a   1.000
_cell.length_b   1.000
_cell.length_c   1.000
_cell.angle_alpha   90.00
_cell.angle_beta   90.00
_cell.angle_gamma   90.00
#
_symmetry.space_group_name_H-M   'P 1'
#
loop_
_entity.id
_entity.type
_entity.pdbx_description
1 polymer ?
#
loop_
_entity_poly.entity_id
_entity_poly.type
_entity_poly.pdbx_seq_one_letter_code
_entity_poly.pdbx_strand_id
1 'polypeptide(L)'
;MSKGQIFHSTFSEYTDPHTGTVVKRLTDPSILSHHMYFYNRMTTSDGQYLLICQKRDEGRQLYTLNLHNGEIRQITEGDGVGQDSAMFSHDDKTIFYQQNNRFYAMDAQTLETHCFYETPEGWSGSAPGMSSDNRFMSIVETRQDTLPPRDGSAGWNFFALTCQAKPLCRIVYIDVETGKSHVVLEDHCWFGHTQIRPNDPDTILFCHEGPYDLIDARLWLIQSDGSRYRCCRKQPSDLILTHEFWLPDGSKFAYVYRETTGDKIENIRLMDPETLKEEILMPCSPFAHFICDKKNEY
;
A
#
# COMPACT_ATOMS: atom_id res chain seq x y z
N MET A 1 6.14 -3.66 -26.28
CA MET A 1 5.53 -2.33 -25.96
C MET A 1 6.57 -1.49 -25.25
N SER A 2 6.64 -0.19 -25.53
CA SER A 2 7.68 0.68 -25.00
C SER A 2 7.10 1.76 -24.08
N LYS A 3 7.93 2.21 -23.16
CA LYS A 3 7.68 3.36 -22.29
C LYS A 3 7.30 4.59 -23.14
N GLY A 4 6.24 5.29 -22.76
CA GLY A 4 5.68 6.42 -23.51
C GLY A 4 4.59 6.05 -24.52
N GLN A 5 4.37 4.78 -24.81
CA GLN A 5 3.32 4.34 -25.73
C GLN A 5 1.93 4.70 -25.21
N ILE A 6 1.07 5.18 -26.13
CA ILE A 6 -0.29 5.62 -25.82
C ILE A 6 -1.29 4.62 -26.37
N PHE A 7 -2.28 4.32 -25.53
CA PHE A 7 -3.46 3.53 -25.83
C PHE A 7 -4.71 4.34 -25.49
N HIS A 8 -5.87 3.85 -25.87
CA HIS A 8 -7.15 4.44 -25.48
C HIS A 8 -8.09 3.40 -24.92
N SER A 9 -8.77 3.77 -23.83
CA SER A 9 -9.91 3.03 -23.29
C SER A 9 -11.17 3.79 -23.59
N THR A 10 -12.16 3.08 -24.16
CA THR A 10 -13.52 3.62 -24.29
C THR A 10 -14.25 3.36 -22.98
N PHE A 11 -14.61 4.42 -22.28
CA PHE A 11 -15.40 4.32 -21.06
C PHE A 11 -16.81 3.84 -21.38
N SER A 12 -17.35 3.00 -20.52
CA SER A 12 -18.73 2.55 -20.58
C SER A 12 -19.41 2.73 -19.23
N GLU A 13 -20.71 2.94 -19.24
CA GLU A 13 -21.51 3.09 -18.04
C GLU A 13 -22.54 1.96 -17.97
N TYR A 14 -22.83 1.53 -16.75
CA TYR A 14 -23.94 0.63 -16.46
C TYR A 14 -24.54 1.00 -15.11
N THR A 15 -25.81 0.63 -14.93
CA THR A 15 -26.47 0.80 -13.63
C THR A 15 -26.34 -0.49 -12.84
N ASP A 16 -25.81 -0.38 -11.63
CA ASP A 16 -25.74 -1.53 -10.71
C ASP A 16 -27.17 -1.97 -10.35
N PRO A 17 -27.53 -3.24 -10.60
CA PRO A 17 -28.90 -3.71 -10.43
C PRO A 17 -29.37 -3.79 -8.96
N HIS A 18 -28.44 -3.79 -8.00
CA HIS A 18 -28.74 -3.89 -6.57
C HIS A 18 -28.88 -2.53 -5.90
N THR A 19 -28.05 -1.57 -6.30
CA THR A 19 -28.00 -0.24 -5.67
C THR A 19 -28.65 0.86 -6.51
N GLY A 20 -28.86 0.64 -7.80
CA GLY A 20 -29.31 1.67 -8.76
C GLY A 20 -28.24 2.71 -9.09
N THR A 21 -27.02 2.54 -8.60
CA THR A 21 -25.90 3.47 -8.82
C THR A 21 -25.37 3.33 -10.25
N VAL A 22 -25.13 4.45 -10.92
CA VAL A 22 -24.43 4.46 -12.21
C VAL A 22 -22.94 4.25 -11.97
N VAL A 23 -22.41 3.19 -12.57
CA VAL A 23 -20.99 2.82 -12.48
C VAL A 23 -20.33 3.09 -13.82
N LYS A 24 -19.22 3.84 -13.79
CA LYS A 24 -18.37 4.08 -14.96
C LYS A 24 -17.23 3.08 -15.00
N ARG A 25 -17.18 2.25 -16.03
CA ARG A 25 -16.08 1.33 -16.30
C ARG A 25 -14.97 2.08 -17.04
N LEU A 26 -13.77 2.09 -16.47
CA LEU A 26 -12.64 2.88 -16.98
C LEU A 26 -11.70 2.10 -17.90
N THR A 27 -11.72 0.77 -17.84
CA THR A 27 -10.79 -0.08 -18.60
C THR A 27 -11.53 -1.16 -19.36
N ASP A 28 -10.91 -1.66 -20.44
CA ASP A 28 -11.42 -2.80 -21.20
C ASP A 28 -11.43 -4.05 -20.31
N PRO A 29 -12.58 -4.75 -20.17
CA PRO A 29 -12.70 -5.95 -19.34
C PRO A 29 -11.86 -7.15 -19.84
N SER A 30 -11.41 -7.13 -21.09
CA SER A 30 -10.51 -8.17 -21.63
C SER A 30 -9.06 -7.99 -21.18
N ILE A 31 -8.69 -6.82 -20.65
CA ILE A 31 -7.35 -6.51 -20.18
C ILE A 31 -7.33 -6.53 -18.65
N LEU A 32 -6.58 -7.46 -18.07
CA LEU A 32 -6.42 -7.51 -16.62
C LEU A 32 -5.79 -6.21 -16.12
N SER A 33 -6.58 -5.46 -15.35
CA SER A 33 -6.23 -4.14 -14.85
C SER A 33 -6.42 -4.07 -13.35
N HIS A 34 -5.46 -3.46 -12.64
CA HIS A 34 -5.51 -3.22 -11.20
C HIS A 34 -5.23 -1.74 -10.92
N HIS A 35 -5.85 -1.19 -9.89
CA HIS A 35 -5.39 0.06 -9.28
C HIS A 35 -4.25 -0.24 -8.29
N MET A 36 -3.60 0.79 -7.75
CA MET A 36 -2.56 0.67 -6.74
C MET A 36 -3.16 0.21 -5.40
N TYR A 37 -2.31 -0.15 -4.45
CA TYR A 37 -2.80 -0.52 -3.12
C TYR A 37 -3.56 0.65 -2.49
N PHE A 38 -4.63 0.37 -1.75
CA PHE A 38 -5.70 1.32 -1.43
C PHE A 38 -5.23 2.61 -0.72
N TYR A 39 -4.20 2.56 0.13
CA TYR A 39 -3.65 3.74 0.80
C TYR A 39 -2.59 4.48 -0.02
N ASN A 40 -2.12 3.90 -1.14
CA ASN A 40 -1.17 4.58 -2.02
C ASN A 40 -1.89 5.69 -2.80
N ARG A 41 -1.21 6.82 -2.91
CA ARG A 41 -1.74 7.94 -3.69
C ARG A 41 -1.72 7.61 -5.18
N MET A 42 -2.82 7.06 -5.67
CA MET A 42 -2.96 6.60 -7.04
C MET A 42 -3.57 7.62 -8.01
N THR A 43 -4.11 8.73 -7.50
CA THR A 43 -4.72 9.80 -8.31
C THR A 43 -3.98 11.12 -8.12
N THR A 44 -3.93 11.93 -9.17
CA THR A 44 -3.46 13.32 -9.09
C THR A 44 -4.41 14.18 -8.27
N SER A 45 -3.91 15.33 -7.76
CA SER A 45 -4.67 16.26 -6.92
C SER A 45 -5.90 16.83 -7.61
N ASP A 46 -5.79 17.05 -8.92
CA ASP A 46 -6.86 17.55 -9.78
C ASP A 46 -7.86 16.45 -10.22
N GLY A 47 -7.59 15.18 -9.85
CA GLY A 47 -8.41 14.04 -10.24
C GLY A 47 -8.34 13.70 -11.72
N GLN A 48 -7.35 14.22 -12.47
CA GLN A 48 -7.25 13.99 -13.91
C GLN A 48 -6.66 12.63 -14.26
N TYR A 49 -5.65 12.17 -13.52
CA TYR A 49 -4.94 10.94 -13.81
C TYR A 49 -5.06 9.90 -12.69
N LEU A 50 -5.15 8.65 -13.10
CA LEU A 50 -5.14 7.47 -12.23
C LEU A 50 -3.96 6.58 -12.60
N LEU A 51 -3.18 6.13 -11.63
CA LEU A 51 -2.18 5.05 -11.79
C LEU A 51 -2.89 3.72 -11.84
N ILE A 52 -2.60 2.93 -12.87
CA ILE A 52 -3.08 1.56 -13.03
C ILE A 52 -1.92 0.64 -13.42
N CYS A 53 -2.07 -0.63 -13.07
CA CYS A 53 -1.24 -1.71 -13.56
C CYS A 53 -2.05 -2.55 -14.54
N GLN A 54 -1.55 -2.79 -15.74
CA GLN A 54 -2.19 -3.68 -16.71
C GLN A 54 -1.26 -4.80 -17.12
N LYS A 55 -1.84 -5.99 -17.32
CA LYS A 55 -1.15 -7.11 -17.96
C LYS A 55 -1.57 -7.16 -19.43
N ARG A 56 -0.62 -6.87 -20.31
CA ARG A 56 -0.74 -6.98 -21.77
C ARG A 56 0.21 -8.05 -22.29
N ASP A 57 0.29 -8.24 -23.61
CA ASP A 57 1.04 -9.34 -24.25
C ASP A 57 2.50 -9.49 -23.78
N GLU A 58 3.20 -8.38 -23.54
CA GLU A 58 4.60 -8.33 -23.08
C GLU A 58 4.77 -8.33 -21.55
N GLY A 59 3.70 -8.64 -20.81
CA GLY A 59 3.75 -8.71 -19.37
C GLY A 59 3.04 -7.57 -18.66
N ARG A 60 3.39 -7.36 -17.40
CA ARG A 60 2.77 -6.39 -16.50
C ARG A 60 3.54 -5.07 -16.53
N GLN A 61 2.82 -3.96 -16.74
CA GLN A 61 3.39 -2.62 -16.74
C GLN A 61 2.49 -1.65 -15.99
N LEU A 62 3.06 -0.52 -15.56
CA LEU A 62 2.34 0.61 -14.99
C LEU A 62 1.95 1.60 -16.08
N TYR A 63 0.80 2.21 -15.88
CA TYR A 63 0.21 3.19 -16.80
C TYR A 63 -0.41 4.34 -16.03
N THR A 64 -0.46 5.51 -16.65
CA THR A 64 -1.37 6.58 -16.26
C THR A 64 -2.60 6.55 -17.15
N LEU A 65 -3.79 6.61 -16.56
CA LEU A 65 -5.06 6.70 -17.25
C LEU A 65 -5.63 8.10 -17.04
N ASN A 66 -5.88 8.83 -18.13
CA ASN A 66 -6.59 10.09 -18.09
C ASN A 66 -8.09 9.82 -17.94
N LEU A 67 -8.68 10.28 -16.82
CA LEU A 67 -10.06 10.02 -16.43
C LEU A 67 -11.09 10.84 -17.23
N HIS A 68 -10.64 11.83 -18.02
CA HIS A 68 -11.51 12.64 -18.87
C HIS A 68 -11.66 12.06 -20.28
N ASN A 69 -10.54 11.68 -20.90
CA ASN A 69 -10.54 11.28 -22.32
C ASN A 69 -10.22 9.80 -22.57
N GLY A 70 -9.85 9.02 -21.54
CA GLY A 70 -9.53 7.60 -21.67
C GLY A 70 -8.14 7.30 -22.25
N GLU A 71 -7.27 8.29 -22.39
CA GLU A 71 -5.88 8.07 -22.79
C GLU A 71 -5.14 7.27 -21.72
N ILE A 72 -4.46 6.20 -22.15
CA ILE A 72 -3.64 5.34 -21.29
C ILE A 72 -2.20 5.45 -21.79
N ARG A 73 -1.30 6.00 -20.97
CA ARG A 73 0.13 6.12 -21.28
C ARG A 73 0.92 5.08 -20.49
N GLN A 74 1.68 4.23 -21.19
CA GLN A 74 2.62 3.31 -20.54
C GLN A 74 3.78 4.07 -19.92
N ILE A 75 4.08 3.81 -18.63
CA ILE A 75 5.12 4.53 -17.91
C ILE A 75 6.31 3.67 -17.50
N THR A 76 6.19 2.34 -17.58
CA THR A 76 7.29 1.40 -17.31
C THR A 76 7.51 0.47 -18.50
N GLU A 77 8.68 -0.19 -18.53
CA GLU A 77 9.02 -1.24 -19.50
C GLU A 77 9.94 -2.27 -18.85
N GLY A 78 10.08 -3.44 -19.50
CA GLY A 78 10.85 -4.58 -18.97
C GLY A 78 10.11 -5.38 -17.91
N ASP A 79 10.81 -6.30 -17.28
CA ASP A 79 10.24 -7.24 -16.31
C ASP A 79 10.35 -6.74 -14.87
N GLY A 80 9.62 -7.43 -13.97
CA GLY A 80 9.76 -7.24 -12.52
C GLY A 80 9.08 -5.99 -11.95
N VAL A 81 8.12 -5.41 -12.69
CA VAL A 81 7.34 -4.25 -12.22
C VAL A 81 6.40 -4.66 -11.09
N GLY A 82 6.45 -3.93 -9.99
CA GLY A 82 5.53 -4.08 -8.85
C GLY A 82 4.09 -3.79 -9.26
N GLN A 83 3.14 -4.63 -8.81
CA GLN A 83 1.76 -4.58 -9.28
C GLN A 83 0.98 -3.38 -8.72
N ASP A 84 1.20 -3.05 -7.45
CA ASP A 84 0.32 -2.22 -6.63
C ASP A 84 1.07 -1.21 -5.74
N SER A 85 2.39 -1.11 -5.89
CA SER A 85 3.26 -0.31 -5.03
C SER A 85 3.61 1.08 -5.59
N ALA A 86 3.08 1.46 -6.76
CA ALA A 86 3.33 2.79 -7.31
C ALA A 86 2.45 3.87 -6.66
N MET A 87 2.96 5.09 -6.63
CA MET A 87 2.22 6.24 -6.09
C MET A 87 2.69 7.56 -6.72
N PHE A 88 1.78 8.51 -6.82
CA PHE A 88 2.15 9.91 -7.11
C PHE A 88 2.75 10.57 -5.87
N SER A 89 3.70 11.46 -6.09
CA SER A 89 4.12 12.45 -5.10
C SER A 89 2.97 13.39 -4.72
N HIS A 90 3.07 14.06 -3.58
CA HIS A 90 2.02 14.97 -3.11
C HIS A 90 1.86 16.23 -4.00
N ASP A 91 2.87 16.57 -4.81
CA ASP A 91 2.84 17.65 -5.79
C ASP A 91 2.53 17.20 -7.21
N ASP A 92 2.19 15.92 -7.41
CA ASP A 92 1.86 15.27 -8.69
C ASP A 92 2.98 15.23 -9.74
N LYS A 93 4.21 15.64 -9.39
CA LYS A 93 5.32 15.75 -10.36
C LYS A 93 6.13 14.47 -10.51
N THR A 94 6.11 13.62 -9.49
CA THR A 94 6.90 12.40 -9.45
C THR A 94 6.00 11.18 -9.27
N ILE A 95 6.35 10.09 -9.94
CA ILE A 95 5.76 8.76 -9.69
C ILE A 95 6.84 7.90 -9.06
N PHE A 96 6.58 7.41 -7.85
CA PHE A 96 7.42 6.43 -7.17
C PHE A 96 6.93 5.03 -7.50
N TYR A 97 7.84 4.10 -7.79
CA TYR A 97 7.48 2.73 -8.09
C TYR A 97 8.63 1.76 -7.80
N GLN A 98 8.30 0.48 -7.74
CA GLN A 98 9.26 -0.61 -7.54
C GLN A 98 9.37 -1.46 -8.82
N GLN A 99 10.60 -1.82 -9.17
CA GLN A 99 10.90 -2.78 -10.24
C GLN A 99 12.19 -3.54 -9.93
N ASN A 100 12.17 -4.89 -9.98
CA ASN A 100 13.33 -5.75 -9.74
C ASN A 100 14.07 -5.44 -8.43
N ASN A 101 13.36 -5.33 -7.31
CA ASN A 101 13.91 -4.95 -6.00
C ASN A 101 14.59 -3.57 -5.95
N ARG A 102 14.34 -2.70 -6.91
CA ARG A 102 14.80 -1.31 -6.94
C ARG A 102 13.62 -0.37 -6.82
N PHE A 103 13.85 0.75 -6.16
CA PHE A 103 12.86 1.81 -5.98
C PHE A 103 13.27 3.03 -6.80
N TYR A 104 12.33 3.53 -7.57
CA TYR A 104 12.53 4.56 -8.56
C TYR A 104 11.66 5.78 -8.31
N ALA A 105 12.20 6.94 -8.59
CA ALA A 105 11.48 8.20 -8.79
C ALA A 105 11.48 8.51 -10.29
N MET A 106 10.29 8.76 -10.84
CA MET A 106 10.07 9.07 -12.25
C MET A 106 9.41 10.43 -12.36
N ASP A 107 9.93 11.31 -13.19
CA ASP A 107 9.21 12.53 -13.56
C ASP A 107 7.92 12.16 -14.31
N ALA A 108 6.77 12.61 -13.82
CA ALA A 108 5.46 12.20 -14.34
C ALA A 108 5.20 12.69 -15.78
N GLN A 109 5.88 13.75 -16.22
CA GLN A 109 5.71 14.33 -17.54
C GLN A 109 6.70 13.75 -18.56
N THR A 110 8.00 13.77 -18.24
CA THR A 110 9.07 13.35 -19.16
C THR A 110 9.32 11.85 -19.14
N LEU A 111 8.91 11.18 -18.07
CA LEU A 111 9.18 9.78 -17.74
C LEU A 111 10.67 9.49 -17.47
N GLU A 112 11.52 10.52 -17.31
CA GLU A 112 12.89 10.33 -16.85
C GLU A 112 12.89 9.66 -15.47
N THR A 113 13.78 8.69 -15.28
CA THR A 113 13.73 7.78 -14.14
C THR A 113 15.06 7.79 -13.41
N HIS A 114 15.00 7.90 -12.08
CA HIS A 114 16.13 7.80 -11.18
C HIS A 114 15.91 6.67 -10.17
N CYS A 115 16.90 5.74 -10.04
CA CYS A 115 16.92 4.74 -8.98
C CYS A 115 17.51 5.37 -7.72
N PHE A 116 16.73 5.50 -6.66
CA PHE A 116 17.19 6.08 -5.40
C PHE A 116 17.54 5.02 -4.33
N TYR A 117 17.04 3.78 -4.50
CA TYR A 117 17.33 2.71 -3.56
C TYR A 117 17.34 1.35 -4.26
N GLU A 118 18.29 0.50 -3.89
CA GLU A 118 18.35 -0.89 -4.28
C GLU A 118 18.35 -1.78 -3.03
N THR A 119 17.38 -2.68 -2.95
CA THR A 119 17.29 -3.67 -1.88
C THR A 119 18.51 -4.59 -1.92
N PRO A 120 19.24 -4.78 -0.80
CA PRO A 120 20.43 -5.62 -0.78
C PRO A 120 20.18 -7.06 -1.21
N GLU A 121 21.21 -7.72 -1.71
CA GLU A 121 21.15 -9.13 -2.09
C GLU A 121 20.65 -10.01 -0.95
N GLY A 122 19.78 -10.97 -1.27
CA GLY A 122 19.13 -11.88 -0.32
C GLY A 122 17.92 -11.26 0.40
N TRP A 123 17.57 -10.01 0.13
CA TRP A 123 16.38 -9.35 0.65
C TRP A 123 15.37 -9.03 -0.47
N SER A 124 14.12 -8.85 -0.10
CA SER A 124 13.05 -8.38 -1.00
C SER A 124 12.34 -7.22 -0.36
N GLY A 125 12.31 -6.07 -1.05
CA GLY A 125 11.61 -4.88 -0.62
C GLY A 125 10.12 -4.91 -0.98
N SER A 126 9.27 -4.32 -0.13
CA SER A 126 7.82 -4.25 -0.33
C SER A 126 7.17 -3.14 0.50
N ALA A 127 5.87 -2.94 0.31
CA ALA A 127 5.00 -2.10 1.13
C ALA A 127 5.54 -0.68 1.37
N PRO A 128 5.86 0.10 0.31
CA PRO A 128 6.39 1.45 0.48
C PRO A 128 5.35 2.41 1.04
N GLY A 129 5.78 3.25 2.00
CA GLY A 129 5.04 4.40 2.52
C GLY A 129 5.85 5.68 2.32
N MET A 130 5.22 6.73 1.79
CA MET A 130 5.87 8.01 1.48
C MET A 130 5.46 9.09 2.46
N SER A 131 6.42 9.95 2.85
CA SER A 131 6.14 11.14 3.63
C SER A 131 5.44 12.23 2.81
N SER A 132 4.68 13.10 3.47
CA SER A 132 3.90 14.17 2.81
C SER A 132 4.75 15.20 2.07
N ASP A 133 6.00 15.37 2.47
CA ASP A 133 6.97 16.25 1.80
C ASP A 133 7.70 15.60 0.62
N ASN A 134 7.36 14.34 0.28
CA ASN A 134 7.95 13.52 -0.78
C ASN A 134 9.43 13.18 -0.57
N ARG A 135 9.97 13.42 0.61
CA ARG A 135 11.40 13.26 0.89
C ARG A 135 11.78 11.90 1.41
N PHE A 136 10.93 11.30 2.24
CA PHE A 136 11.26 10.05 2.91
C PHE A 136 10.32 8.93 2.51
N MET A 137 10.90 7.74 2.34
CA MET A 137 10.16 6.51 2.10
C MET A 137 10.50 5.49 3.17
N SER A 138 9.48 4.84 3.73
CA SER A 138 9.64 3.62 4.52
C SER A 138 9.29 2.40 3.69
N ILE A 139 10.04 1.32 3.84
CA ILE A 139 9.75 0.02 3.20
C ILE A 139 9.93 -1.11 4.20
N VAL A 140 9.32 -2.25 3.91
CA VAL A 140 9.66 -3.53 4.55
C VAL A 140 10.62 -4.29 3.66
N GLU A 141 11.71 -4.76 4.22
CA GLU A 141 12.56 -5.76 3.58
C GLU A 141 12.45 -7.08 4.31
N THR A 142 12.28 -8.16 3.54
CA THR A 142 12.19 -9.53 4.06
C THR A 142 13.34 -10.36 3.54
N ARG A 143 14.02 -11.06 4.43
CA ARG A 143 15.12 -11.96 4.10
C ARG A 143 14.60 -13.21 3.38
N GLN A 144 15.06 -13.43 2.14
CA GLN A 144 14.50 -14.43 1.24
C GLN A 144 14.69 -15.88 1.74
N ASP A 145 15.84 -16.18 2.34
CA ASP A 145 16.18 -17.52 2.88
C ASP A 145 15.42 -17.88 4.16
N THR A 146 14.68 -16.94 4.74
CA THR A 146 13.81 -17.16 5.91
C THR A 146 12.34 -17.36 5.55
N LEU A 147 11.98 -17.20 4.27
CA LEU A 147 10.62 -17.43 3.78
C LEU A 147 10.37 -18.91 3.47
N PRO A 148 9.11 -19.39 3.62
CA PRO A 148 8.75 -20.71 3.15
C PRO A 148 8.86 -20.77 1.61
N PRO A 149 9.10 -21.95 1.04
CA PRO A 149 9.13 -22.13 -0.41
C PRO A 149 7.84 -21.65 -1.08
N ARG A 150 7.97 -20.89 -2.17
CA ARG A 150 6.84 -20.45 -3.01
C ARG A 150 6.69 -21.37 -4.22
N ASP A 151 6.17 -22.57 -4.01
CA ASP A 151 5.94 -23.56 -5.08
C ASP A 151 4.55 -23.46 -5.72
N GLY A 152 3.74 -22.50 -5.29
CA GLY A 152 2.37 -22.30 -5.77
C GLY A 152 1.34 -23.27 -5.20
N SER A 153 1.75 -24.31 -4.47
CA SER A 153 0.86 -25.31 -3.88
C SER A 153 0.14 -24.80 -2.63
N ALA A 154 0.69 -23.80 -1.97
CA ALA A 154 0.21 -23.32 -0.66
C ALA A 154 -1.10 -22.51 -0.74
N GLY A 155 -1.43 -21.86 -1.85
CA GLY A 155 -2.63 -21.01 -1.93
C GLY A 155 -2.68 -20.00 -0.77
N TRP A 156 -3.85 -19.88 -0.12
CA TRP A 156 -4.05 -19.04 1.07
C TRP A 156 -3.28 -19.53 2.31
N ASN A 157 -2.85 -20.80 2.35
CA ASN A 157 -2.00 -21.32 3.43
C ASN A 157 -0.63 -20.62 3.47
N PHE A 158 -0.23 -19.95 2.39
CA PHE A 158 1.02 -19.17 2.35
C PHE A 158 1.08 -18.13 3.48
N PHE A 159 -0.02 -17.50 3.83
CA PHE A 159 -0.09 -16.54 4.95
C PHE A 159 0.27 -17.20 6.29
N ALA A 160 -0.34 -18.35 6.57
CA ALA A 160 -0.07 -19.09 7.80
C ALA A 160 1.38 -19.61 7.83
N LEU A 161 1.85 -20.18 6.73
CA LEU A 161 3.22 -20.69 6.63
C LEU A 161 4.27 -19.59 6.80
N THR A 162 4.06 -18.41 6.19
CA THR A 162 4.97 -17.27 6.34
C THR A 162 4.99 -16.76 7.78
N CYS A 163 3.82 -16.60 8.41
CA CYS A 163 3.74 -16.17 9.80
C CYS A 163 4.44 -17.16 10.75
N GLN A 164 4.23 -18.49 10.55
CA GLN A 164 4.85 -19.54 11.35
C GLN A 164 6.37 -19.63 11.13
N ALA A 165 6.84 -19.34 9.93
CA ALA A 165 8.28 -19.30 9.60
C ALA A 165 9.03 -18.18 10.33
N LYS A 166 8.30 -17.15 10.84
CA LYS A 166 8.88 -15.98 11.49
C LYS A 166 10.04 -15.39 10.67
N PRO A 167 9.75 -14.91 9.45
CA PRO A 167 10.81 -14.42 8.57
C PRO A 167 11.56 -13.28 9.24
N LEU A 168 12.85 -13.16 8.94
CA LEU A 168 13.62 -12.00 9.34
C LEU A 168 13.18 -10.83 8.45
N CYS A 169 12.51 -9.86 9.05
CA CYS A 169 12.07 -8.63 8.39
C CYS A 169 12.71 -7.41 9.03
N ARG A 170 12.84 -6.36 8.23
CA ARG A 170 13.26 -5.05 8.73
C ARG A 170 12.48 -3.93 8.08
N ILE A 171 12.29 -2.85 8.83
CA ILE A 171 11.79 -1.57 8.31
C ILE A 171 12.99 -0.73 7.96
N VAL A 172 13.06 -0.26 6.73
CA VAL A 172 14.12 0.62 6.23
C VAL A 172 13.53 1.99 5.93
N TYR A 173 14.21 3.03 6.41
CA TYR A 173 13.87 4.43 6.18
C TYR A 173 14.88 5.03 5.21
N ILE A 174 14.40 5.66 4.15
CA ILE A 174 15.19 6.08 2.99
C ILE A 174 14.95 7.56 2.72
N ASP A 175 15.99 8.35 2.63
CA ASP A 175 15.96 9.71 2.05
C ASP A 175 16.02 9.57 0.53
N VAL A 176 14.92 9.90 -0.14
CA VAL A 176 14.73 9.69 -1.59
C VAL A 176 15.66 10.59 -2.42
N GLU A 177 15.98 11.78 -1.92
CA GLU A 177 16.85 12.73 -2.61
C GLU A 177 18.31 12.26 -2.62
N THR A 178 18.79 11.72 -1.50
CA THR A 178 20.19 11.34 -1.33
C THR A 178 20.47 9.84 -1.48
N GLY A 179 19.42 9.01 -1.45
CA GLY A 179 19.52 7.55 -1.42
C GLY A 179 20.07 7.00 -0.09
N LYS A 180 20.33 7.84 0.91
CA LYS A 180 20.79 7.38 2.23
C LYS A 180 19.67 6.66 2.96
N SER A 181 20.01 5.55 3.58
CA SER A 181 19.03 4.74 4.30
C SER A 181 19.60 4.20 5.61
N HIS A 182 18.70 3.84 6.51
CA HIS A 182 19.05 3.11 7.73
C HIS A 182 17.92 2.15 8.13
N VAL A 183 18.27 1.14 8.91
CA VAL A 183 17.32 0.19 9.48
C VAL A 183 16.72 0.80 10.74
N VAL A 184 15.38 0.89 10.76
CA VAL A 184 14.60 1.40 11.89
C VAL A 184 14.31 0.31 12.91
N LEU A 185 13.94 -0.87 12.41
CA LEU A 185 13.60 -2.05 13.22
C LEU A 185 13.98 -3.31 12.42
N GLU A 186 14.53 -4.32 13.10
CA GLU A 186 14.75 -5.65 12.54
C GLU A 186 14.31 -6.70 13.56
N ASP A 187 13.49 -7.67 13.14
CA ASP A 187 13.03 -8.75 14.00
C ASP A 187 12.61 -9.98 13.19
N HIS A 188 12.55 -11.14 13.87
CA HIS A 188 11.95 -12.36 13.36
C HIS A 188 10.42 -12.31 13.45
N CYS A 189 9.84 -11.39 12.69
CA CYS A 189 8.40 -11.15 12.60
C CYS A 189 8.05 -10.70 11.18
N TRP A 190 6.94 -11.18 10.63
CA TRP A 190 6.52 -10.72 9.32
C TRP A 190 5.89 -9.33 9.40
N PHE A 191 6.63 -8.32 8.94
CA PHE A 191 6.17 -6.94 8.86
C PHE A 191 5.45 -6.64 7.55
N GLY A 192 4.49 -5.72 7.58
CA GLY A 192 3.79 -5.22 6.42
C GLY A 192 3.33 -3.77 6.55
N HIS A 193 2.88 -3.22 5.43
CA HIS A 193 2.09 -1.99 5.35
C HIS A 193 2.68 -0.78 6.06
N THR A 194 3.98 -0.49 5.83
CA THR A 194 4.58 0.73 6.40
C THR A 194 3.94 1.97 5.80
N GLN A 195 3.57 2.92 6.67
CA GLN A 195 2.95 4.18 6.30
C GLN A 195 3.54 5.30 7.16
N ILE A 196 4.18 6.28 6.55
CA ILE A 196 4.67 7.47 7.25
C ILE A 196 3.47 8.37 7.55
N ARG A 197 3.39 8.87 8.78
CA ARG A 197 2.30 9.75 9.23
C ARG A 197 2.28 11.03 8.40
N PRO A 198 1.14 11.45 7.85
CA PRO A 198 1.01 12.74 7.20
C PRO A 198 1.41 13.89 8.15
N ASN A 199 2.21 14.84 7.62
CA ASN A 199 2.76 16.00 8.34
C ASN A 199 3.71 15.69 9.52
N ASP A 200 4.11 14.43 9.68
CA ASP A 200 5.07 13.97 10.68
C ASP A 200 5.93 12.85 10.10
N PRO A 201 7.07 13.16 9.44
CA PRO A 201 7.87 12.18 8.73
C PRO A 201 8.56 11.17 9.67
N ASP A 202 8.61 11.44 10.96
CA ASP A 202 9.26 10.57 11.93
C ASP A 202 8.39 9.44 12.46
N THR A 203 7.07 9.54 12.36
CA THR A 203 6.16 8.50 12.85
C THR A 203 5.76 7.53 11.74
N ILE A 204 6.01 6.25 11.96
CA ILE A 204 5.68 5.15 11.04
C ILE A 204 4.64 4.25 11.70
N LEU A 205 3.51 4.06 11.02
CA LEU A 205 2.53 3.01 11.28
C LEU A 205 2.91 1.79 10.44
N PHE A 206 2.89 0.61 11.04
CA PHE A 206 3.13 -0.65 10.33
C PHE A 206 2.37 -1.79 10.99
N CYS A 207 2.32 -2.95 10.34
CA CYS A 207 1.64 -4.09 10.91
C CYS A 207 2.55 -5.31 11.08
N HIS A 208 2.19 -6.17 12.03
CA HIS A 208 2.57 -7.56 12.03
C HIS A 208 1.57 -8.34 11.18
N GLU A 209 2.05 -8.92 10.09
CA GLU A 209 1.25 -9.69 9.15
C GLU A 209 1.05 -11.13 9.61
N GLY A 210 -0.07 -11.71 9.20
CA GLY A 210 -0.38 -13.11 9.41
C GLY A 210 -1.88 -13.35 9.58
N PRO A 211 -2.29 -14.63 9.68
CA PRO A 211 -3.62 -14.99 10.14
C PRO A 211 -3.92 -14.37 11.49
N TYR A 212 -5.13 -13.87 11.68
CA TYR A 212 -5.51 -13.07 12.84
C TYR A 212 -5.42 -13.83 14.17
N ASP A 213 -5.52 -15.15 14.13
CA ASP A 213 -5.39 -16.05 15.27
C ASP A 213 -3.94 -16.45 15.60
N LEU A 214 -2.98 -16.10 14.74
CA LEU A 214 -1.55 -16.40 14.92
C LEU A 214 -0.71 -15.18 15.32
N ILE A 215 -1.31 -13.98 15.33
CA ILE A 215 -0.65 -12.74 15.74
C ILE A 215 -1.32 -12.19 17.01
N ASP A 216 -0.52 -11.64 17.92
CA ASP A 216 -1.00 -11.08 19.20
C ASP A 216 -1.32 -9.58 19.12
N ALA A 217 -0.85 -8.92 18.11
CA ALA A 217 -1.09 -7.51 17.81
C ALA A 217 -0.73 -7.19 16.35
N ARG A 218 -1.66 -6.58 15.61
CA ARG A 218 -1.42 -6.15 14.24
C ARG A 218 -0.82 -4.75 14.17
N LEU A 219 -1.37 -3.79 14.90
CA LEU A 219 -1.11 -2.37 14.73
C LEU A 219 0.04 -1.89 15.62
N TRP A 220 1.05 -1.30 15.01
CA TRP A 220 2.27 -0.85 15.68
C TRP A 220 2.71 0.53 15.19
N LEU A 221 3.29 1.32 16.10
CA LEU A 221 3.92 2.61 15.81
C LEU A 221 5.39 2.58 16.23
N ILE A 222 6.23 3.26 15.45
CA ILE A 222 7.65 3.45 15.72
C ILE A 222 8.10 4.80 15.16
N GLN A 223 9.14 5.40 15.77
CA GLN A 223 9.79 6.57 15.19
C GLN A 223 10.85 6.15 14.16
N SER A 224 11.15 7.03 13.21
CA SER A 224 12.15 6.79 12.16
C SER A 224 13.55 6.47 12.70
N ASP A 225 13.88 6.91 13.93
CA ASP A 225 15.13 6.59 14.62
C ASP A 225 15.09 5.27 15.42
N GLY A 226 14.00 4.50 15.33
CA GLY A 226 13.78 3.25 16.08
C GLY A 226 13.24 3.44 17.49
N SER A 227 13.12 4.66 17.97
CA SER A 227 12.56 4.95 19.29
C SER A 227 11.02 4.83 19.31
N ARG A 228 10.43 4.87 20.50
CA ARG A 228 8.98 4.85 20.73
C ARG A 228 8.25 3.67 20.05
N TYR A 229 8.93 2.53 19.89
CA TYR A 229 8.32 1.30 19.40
C TYR A 229 7.23 0.83 20.35
N ARG A 230 5.99 0.78 19.88
CA ARG A 230 4.83 0.45 20.72
C ARG A 230 3.71 -0.27 19.98
N CYS A 231 3.12 -1.23 20.67
CA CYS A 231 1.88 -1.88 20.27
C CYS A 231 0.71 -0.91 20.46
N CYS A 232 -0.08 -0.68 19.41
CA CYS A 232 -1.24 0.19 19.49
C CYS A 232 -2.43 -0.50 20.17
N ARG A 233 -2.60 -1.80 19.89
CA ARG A 233 -3.69 -2.61 20.47
C ARG A 233 -3.33 -4.09 20.47
N LYS A 234 -3.59 -4.77 21.60
CA LYS A 234 -3.57 -6.23 21.64
C LYS A 234 -4.73 -6.81 20.86
N GLN A 235 -4.49 -7.93 20.22
CA GLN A 235 -5.45 -8.61 19.36
C GLN A 235 -5.64 -10.05 19.85
N PRO A 236 -6.69 -10.33 20.67
CA PRO A 236 -7.06 -11.70 20.99
C PRO A 236 -7.52 -12.45 19.74
N SER A 237 -7.48 -13.79 19.76
CA SER A 237 -7.72 -14.65 18.60
C SER A 237 -9.14 -14.55 17.99
N ASP A 238 -10.09 -13.97 18.72
CA ASP A 238 -11.45 -13.71 18.24
C ASP A 238 -11.64 -12.30 17.65
N LEU A 239 -10.58 -11.53 17.55
CA LEU A 239 -10.58 -10.18 17.02
C LEU A 239 -9.75 -10.08 15.73
N ILE A 240 -10.32 -9.45 14.72
CA ILE A 240 -9.64 -9.08 13.48
C ILE A 240 -9.44 -7.56 13.45
N LEU A 241 -8.20 -7.12 13.33
CA LEU A 241 -7.83 -5.75 13.00
C LEU A 241 -7.16 -5.76 11.63
N THR A 242 -7.58 -4.88 10.72
CA THR A 242 -7.05 -4.87 9.35
C THR A 242 -7.33 -3.56 8.63
N HIS A 243 -6.71 -3.38 7.45
CA HIS A 243 -6.93 -2.27 6.52
C HIS A 243 -6.68 -0.90 7.16
N GLU A 244 -5.58 -0.82 7.91
CA GLU A 244 -5.14 0.41 8.55
C GLU A 244 -4.62 1.44 7.53
N PHE A 245 -4.97 2.71 7.76
CA PHE A 245 -4.43 3.85 7.00
C PHE A 245 -4.53 5.15 7.80
N TRP A 246 -3.62 6.08 7.52
CA TRP A 246 -3.67 7.42 8.10
C TRP A 246 -4.78 8.26 7.50
N LEU A 247 -5.48 9.03 8.34
CA LEU A 247 -6.26 10.16 7.84
C LEU A 247 -5.33 11.17 7.16
N PRO A 248 -5.77 11.86 6.09
CA PRO A 248 -4.93 12.76 5.31
C PRO A 248 -4.25 13.88 6.10
N ASP A 249 -4.83 14.31 7.22
CA ASP A 249 -4.25 15.31 8.12
C ASP A 249 -3.26 14.73 9.15
N GLY A 250 -3.13 13.41 9.21
CA GLY A 250 -2.27 12.71 10.17
C GLY A 250 -2.76 12.74 11.62
N SER A 251 -3.96 13.24 11.89
CA SER A 251 -4.51 13.36 13.25
C SER A 251 -4.78 12.00 13.89
N LYS A 252 -5.26 11.05 13.10
CA LYS A 252 -5.59 9.69 13.52
C LYS A 252 -5.29 8.70 12.39
N PHE A 253 -5.30 7.42 12.72
CA PHE A 253 -5.37 6.36 11.71
C PHE A 253 -6.66 5.55 11.88
N ALA A 254 -7.21 5.12 10.74
CA ALA A 254 -8.41 4.31 10.66
C ALA A 254 -8.04 2.84 10.50
N TYR A 255 -8.91 1.94 10.93
CA TYR A 255 -8.79 0.50 10.72
C TYR A 255 -10.14 -0.20 10.88
N VAL A 256 -10.28 -1.38 10.29
CA VAL A 256 -11.43 -2.26 10.52
C VAL A 256 -11.24 -3.01 11.83
N TYR A 257 -12.28 -2.98 12.66
CA TYR A 257 -12.43 -3.78 13.87
C TYR A 257 -13.56 -4.80 13.65
N ARG A 258 -13.28 -6.08 13.81
CA ARG A 258 -14.25 -7.14 13.60
C ARG A 258 -14.11 -8.24 14.65
N GLU A 259 -15.19 -8.53 15.36
CA GLU A 259 -15.29 -9.68 16.25
C GLU A 259 -15.74 -10.92 15.47
N THR A 260 -15.10 -12.06 15.71
CA THR A 260 -15.44 -13.32 15.05
C THR A 260 -16.39 -14.17 15.86
N THR A 261 -16.58 -13.84 17.16
CA THR A 261 -17.45 -14.53 18.13
C THR A 261 -18.42 -13.52 18.76
N GLY A 262 -19.34 -13.99 19.58
CA GLY A 262 -20.31 -13.15 20.27
C GLY A 262 -21.27 -12.43 19.31
N ASP A 263 -21.48 -11.15 19.53
CA ASP A 263 -22.39 -10.29 18.74
C ASP A 263 -21.86 -9.97 17.33
N LYS A 264 -20.61 -10.40 17.03
CA LYS A 264 -19.93 -10.16 15.75
C LYS A 264 -19.93 -8.70 15.36
N ILE A 265 -19.57 -7.83 16.29
CA ILE A 265 -19.44 -6.39 16.06
C ILE A 265 -18.42 -6.15 14.97
N GLU A 266 -18.82 -5.34 13.99
CA GLU A 266 -17.96 -4.93 12.90
C GLU A 266 -18.12 -3.42 12.66
N ASN A 267 -17.01 -2.69 12.68
CA ASN A 267 -17.00 -1.24 12.50
C ASN A 267 -15.63 -0.74 12.05
N ILE A 268 -15.63 0.48 11.51
CA ILE A 268 -14.42 1.25 11.30
C ILE A 268 -14.14 2.04 12.56
N ARG A 269 -12.91 1.99 13.03
CA ARG A 269 -12.42 2.76 14.17
C ARG A 269 -11.34 3.73 13.77
N LEU A 270 -11.27 4.82 14.52
CA LEU A 270 -10.16 5.77 14.50
C LEU A 270 -9.36 5.62 15.79
N MET A 271 -8.04 5.70 15.67
CA MET A 271 -7.14 5.70 16.82
C MET A 271 -6.27 6.95 16.81
N ASP A 272 -6.23 7.62 17.95
CA ASP A 272 -5.30 8.72 18.20
C ASP A 272 -3.89 8.15 18.41
N PRO A 273 -2.89 8.54 17.61
CA PRO A 273 -1.55 7.94 17.66
C PRO A 273 -0.78 8.28 18.94
N GLU A 274 -1.12 9.34 19.66
CA GLU A 274 -0.39 9.74 20.87
C GLU A 274 -0.96 9.05 22.11
N THR A 275 -2.27 9.02 22.23
CA THR A 275 -2.97 8.50 23.42
C THR A 275 -3.44 7.08 23.30
N LEU A 276 -3.47 6.52 22.07
CA LEU A 276 -4.04 5.22 21.70
C LEU A 276 -5.53 5.09 22.06
N LYS A 277 -6.23 6.21 22.23
CA LYS A 277 -7.68 6.21 22.41
C LYS A 277 -8.38 5.91 21.10
N GLU A 278 -9.35 5.02 21.18
CA GLU A 278 -10.19 4.60 20.05
C GLU A 278 -11.55 5.30 20.08
N GLU A 279 -12.08 5.54 18.90
CA GLU A 279 -13.47 5.89 18.70
C GLU A 279 -14.07 5.13 17.52
N ILE A 280 -15.35 4.82 17.60
CA ILE A 280 -16.08 4.19 16.49
C ILE A 280 -16.47 5.28 15.51
N LEU A 281 -16.02 5.15 14.26
CA LEU A 281 -16.43 6.05 13.20
C LEU A 281 -17.80 5.68 12.66
N MET A 282 -17.97 4.41 12.25
CA MET A 282 -19.24 3.92 11.70
C MET A 282 -19.31 2.39 11.71
N PRO A 283 -20.52 1.81 11.77
CA PRO A 283 -20.71 0.40 11.47
C PRO A 283 -20.28 0.09 10.04
N CYS A 284 -19.75 -1.11 9.81
CA CYS A 284 -19.46 -1.59 8.46
C CYS A 284 -19.90 -3.04 8.27
N SER A 285 -20.02 -3.45 7.01
CA SER A 285 -20.18 -4.84 6.62
C SER A 285 -18.83 -5.43 6.23
N PRO A 286 -18.69 -6.76 6.11
CA PRO A 286 -17.47 -7.37 5.61
C PRO A 286 -17.08 -6.80 4.25
N PHE A 287 -15.95 -6.12 4.18
CA PHE A 287 -15.37 -5.62 2.93
C PHE A 287 -13.84 -5.64 3.01
N ALA A 288 -13.19 -5.54 1.84
CA ALA A 288 -11.74 -5.65 1.78
C ALA A 288 -11.04 -4.34 2.17
N HIS A 289 -11.15 -3.31 1.35
CA HIS A 289 -10.42 -2.06 1.55
C HIS A 289 -11.38 -0.87 1.56
N PHE A 290 -11.04 0.14 2.35
CA PHE A 290 -11.73 1.42 2.42
C PHE A 290 -10.71 2.52 2.64
N ILE A 291 -11.05 3.74 2.28
CA ILE A 291 -10.23 4.93 2.50
C ILE A 291 -11.16 6.14 2.59
N CYS A 292 -10.73 7.18 3.28
CA CYS A 292 -11.42 8.46 3.27
C CYS A 292 -10.93 9.35 2.12
N ASP A 293 -11.68 10.36 1.79
CA ASP A 293 -11.28 11.40 0.87
C ASP A 293 -10.21 12.34 1.49
N LYS A 294 -9.64 13.23 0.67
CA LYS A 294 -8.57 14.16 1.10
C LYS A 294 -9.00 15.17 2.17
N LYS A 295 -10.30 15.33 2.40
CA LYS A 295 -10.85 16.30 3.35
C LYS A 295 -11.35 15.67 4.63
N ASN A 296 -11.26 14.35 4.77
CA ASN A 296 -11.86 13.56 5.85
C ASN A 296 -13.40 13.67 5.90
N GLU A 297 -14.06 13.88 4.75
CA GLU A 297 -15.50 14.07 4.68
C GLU A 297 -16.25 12.78 4.30
N TYR A 298 -15.55 11.82 3.63
CA TYR A 298 -16.11 10.57 3.13
C TYR A 298 -15.18 9.40 3.37
#